data_3dced6115293be1242d46df938cb01a3
#
_entry.id   3dced6115293be1242d46df938cb01a3
#
_cell.length_a   1.000
_cell.length_b   1.000
_cell.length_c   1.000
_cell.angle_alpha   90.00
_cell.angle_beta   90.00
_cell.angle_gamma   90.00
#
_symmetry.space_group_name_H-M   'P 1'
#
loop_
_entity.id
_entity.type
_entity.pdbx_description
1 polymer ?
#
loop_
_entity_poly.entity_id
_entity_poly.type
_entity_poly.pdbx_seq_one_letter_code
_entity_poly.pdbx_strand_id
1 'polypeptide(L)'
;MALSPNRSVTIKDVANHASVSVATVSAVMNKNKYVSPELAQRVRESITALSYKRNSFAHGLKTRVSYKIGLIVPDITNPFFTNIARGVEDVASAHNYSLILGNTDEDPEKEKKYLQLLESKQADGLIIAVTARSHEYLQSLPIQHLALISIDRSLFDLGIDTVMVDNRAGARTAIEHLIALGHRRIGLVTGIRGIAPTEERLLGYTEALEKHGIAVDPALIAVSYARVGGGERGAMQLLALENRPTALFMMDGTMAIGALQTIAKSGLRCPEDIALACFDDFTWAAVMQPRLTVIDQPTYEIGQQSAHLLFERLQNRKRAPREIRLQTQLIVRESCGAMLR
;
A
#
# COMPACT_ATOMS: atom_id res chain seq x y z
N MET A 1 43.17 -3.80 30.31
CA MET A 1 42.65 -2.44 30.24
C MET A 1 41.14 -2.52 30.01
N ALA A 2 40.36 -2.36 31.07
CA ALA A 2 38.88 -2.47 30.97
C ALA A 2 38.32 -1.25 30.22
N LEU A 3 37.53 -1.49 29.18
CA LEU A 3 36.84 -0.45 28.42
C LEU A 3 35.81 0.26 29.32
N SER A 4 35.75 1.57 29.29
CA SER A 4 34.72 2.36 29.99
C SER A 4 33.32 1.92 29.52
N PRO A 5 32.30 1.91 30.40
CA PRO A 5 31.01 1.22 30.15
C PRO A 5 30.13 1.80 29.05
N ASN A 6 30.58 2.74 28.21
CA ASN A 6 29.75 3.42 27.21
C ASN A 6 30.41 3.58 25.82
N ARG A 7 31.49 2.81 25.52
CA ARG A 7 32.12 2.88 24.20
C ARG A 7 31.69 1.69 23.32
N SER A 8 30.99 1.95 22.23
CA SER A 8 30.69 0.92 21.24
C SER A 8 31.99 0.38 20.61
N VAL A 9 32.09 -0.95 20.56
CA VAL A 9 33.22 -1.64 19.91
C VAL A 9 33.28 -1.25 18.44
N THR A 10 34.48 -0.90 17.95
CA THR A 10 34.74 -0.44 16.58
C THR A 10 35.46 -1.52 15.77
N ILE A 11 35.49 -1.37 14.45
CA ILE A 11 36.26 -2.24 13.54
C ILE A 11 37.77 -2.22 13.88
N LYS A 12 38.25 -1.10 14.42
CA LYS A 12 39.66 -0.99 14.90
C LYS A 12 39.94 -1.89 16.11
N ASP A 13 38.97 -1.99 17.02
CA ASP A 13 39.09 -2.85 18.19
C ASP A 13 39.12 -4.33 17.79
N VAL A 14 38.31 -4.73 16.79
CA VAL A 14 38.35 -6.07 16.20
C VAL A 14 39.69 -6.33 15.51
N ALA A 15 40.20 -5.39 14.74
CA ALA A 15 41.49 -5.51 14.07
C ALA A 15 42.64 -5.70 15.03
N ASN A 16 42.66 -4.91 16.13
CA ASN A 16 43.63 -5.02 17.19
C ASN A 16 43.54 -6.37 17.90
N HIS A 17 42.33 -6.82 18.27
CA HIS A 17 42.13 -8.11 18.96
C HIS A 17 42.53 -9.30 18.10
N ALA A 18 42.21 -9.26 16.79
CA ALA A 18 42.60 -10.27 15.83
C ALA A 18 44.06 -10.17 15.36
N SER A 19 44.81 -9.12 15.78
CA SER A 19 46.17 -8.83 15.30
C SER A 19 46.28 -8.79 13.78
N VAL A 20 45.36 -8.08 13.13
CA VAL A 20 45.31 -7.90 11.66
C VAL A 20 45.03 -6.43 11.33
N SER A 21 45.15 -6.08 10.04
CA SER A 21 44.76 -4.73 9.59
C SER A 21 43.23 -4.57 9.53
N VAL A 22 42.76 -3.33 9.67
CA VAL A 22 41.33 -2.99 9.44
C VAL A 22 40.87 -3.42 8.05
N ALA A 23 41.76 -3.37 7.05
CA ALA A 23 41.48 -3.82 5.69
C ALA A 23 41.22 -5.32 5.64
N THR A 24 41.96 -6.13 6.41
CA THR A 24 41.78 -7.57 6.55
C THR A 24 40.43 -7.89 7.19
N VAL A 25 40.08 -7.21 8.31
CA VAL A 25 38.75 -7.37 8.94
C VAL A 25 37.63 -7.05 7.93
N SER A 26 37.76 -5.93 7.21
CA SER A 26 36.81 -5.53 6.19
C SER A 26 36.68 -6.55 5.05
N ALA A 27 37.80 -7.13 4.59
CA ALA A 27 37.83 -8.15 3.56
C ALA A 27 37.12 -9.43 4.00
N VAL A 28 37.33 -9.90 5.24
CA VAL A 28 36.64 -11.06 5.80
C VAL A 28 35.15 -10.82 5.92
N MET A 29 34.73 -9.63 6.42
CA MET A 29 33.33 -9.29 6.58
C MET A 29 32.59 -9.13 5.26
N ASN A 30 33.24 -8.58 4.23
CA ASN A 30 32.63 -8.30 2.93
C ASN A 30 32.82 -9.42 1.90
N LYS A 31 33.65 -10.42 2.18
CA LYS A 31 34.01 -11.52 1.26
C LYS A 31 34.50 -11.00 -0.10
N ASN A 32 35.11 -9.84 -0.17
CA ASN A 32 35.46 -9.14 -1.42
C ASN A 32 36.93 -9.29 -1.84
N LYS A 33 37.78 -9.90 -0.98
CA LYS A 33 39.16 -10.24 -1.27
C LYS A 33 39.51 -11.55 -0.60
N TYR A 34 40.45 -12.27 -1.18
CA TYR A 34 41.00 -13.49 -0.58
C TYR A 34 41.69 -13.15 0.73
N VAL A 35 41.35 -13.88 1.78
CA VAL A 35 42.02 -13.88 3.08
C VAL A 35 42.24 -15.34 3.46
N SER A 36 43.44 -15.69 3.96
CA SER A 36 43.72 -17.07 4.35
C SER A 36 42.69 -17.58 5.37
N PRO A 37 42.36 -18.89 5.35
CA PRO A 37 41.38 -19.47 6.27
C PRO A 37 41.70 -19.19 7.73
N GLU A 38 42.98 -19.23 8.13
CA GLU A 38 43.46 -18.98 9.50
C GLU A 38 43.17 -17.53 9.92
N LEU A 39 43.50 -16.54 9.07
CA LEU A 39 43.24 -15.14 9.37
C LEU A 39 41.75 -14.84 9.42
N ALA A 40 40.96 -15.46 8.50
CA ALA A 40 39.51 -15.32 8.46
C ALA A 40 38.86 -15.89 9.75
N GLN A 41 39.38 -17.00 10.27
CA GLN A 41 38.92 -17.61 11.51
C GLN A 41 39.21 -16.71 12.71
N ARG A 42 40.44 -16.22 12.86
CA ARG A 42 40.84 -15.30 13.92
C ARG A 42 39.96 -14.03 13.94
N VAL A 43 39.65 -13.48 12.80
CA VAL A 43 38.76 -12.32 12.69
C VAL A 43 37.33 -12.67 13.14
N ARG A 44 36.77 -13.82 12.76
CA ARG A 44 35.44 -14.27 13.18
C ARG A 44 35.35 -14.46 14.70
N GLU A 45 36.38 -15.11 15.30
CA GLU A 45 36.48 -15.30 16.74
C GLU A 45 36.54 -13.97 17.46
N SER A 46 37.32 -13.01 16.95
CA SER A 46 37.43 -11.66 17.51
C SER A 46 36.11 -10.88 17.42
N ILE A 47 35.34 -11.00 16.32
CA ILE A 47 34.02 -10.41 16.18
C ILE A 47 33.04 -10.95 17.23
N THR A 48 33.08 -12.27 17.46
CA THR A 48 32.24 -12.94 18.46
C THR A 48 32.63 -12.55 19.87
N ALA A 49 33.93 -12.62 20.21
CA ALA A 49 34.47 -12.31 21.55
C ALA A 49 34.18 -10.86 21.98
N LEU A 50 34.24 -9.92 21.03
CA LEU A 50 33.97 -8.51 21.26
C LEU A 50 32.51 -8.13 21.11
N SER A 51 31.63 -9.09 20.74
CA SER A 51 30.23 -8.82 20.39
C SER A 51 30.10 -7.67 19.38
N TYR A 52 31.06 -7.59 18.44
CA TYR A 52 31.11 -6.51 17.49
C TYR A 52 29.91 -6.60 16.51
N LYS A 53 29.06 -5.60 16.53
CA LYS A 53 28.02 -5.40 15.52
C LYS A 53 28.51 -4.37 14.52
N ARG A 54 28.45 -4.75 13.23
CA ARG A 54 28.80 -3.83 12.14
C ARG A 54 27.97 -2.57 12.26
N ASN A 55 28.61 -1.43 12.40
CA ASN A 55 27.92 -0.17 12.37
C ASN A 55 27.49 0.12 10.91
N SER A 56 26.21 -0.14 10.60
CA SER A 56 25.61 0.09 9.29
C SER A 56 25.69 1.56 8.87
N PHE A 57 25.68 2.51 9.84
CA PHE A 57 25.86 3.93 9.57
C PHE A 57 27.26 4.26 9.03
N ALA A 58 28.33 3.65 9.60
CA ALA A 58 29.69 3.89 9.13
C ALA A 58 29.94 3.28 7.73
N HIS A 59 29.26 2.19 7.40
CA HIS A 59 29.32 1.59 6.07
C HIS A 59 28.51 2.40 5.04
N GLY A 60 27.31 2.84 5.40
CA GLY A 60 26.46 3.69 4.57
C GLY A 60 27.13 5.03 4.22
N LEU A 61 27.86 5.65 5.16
CA LEU A 61 28.66 6.85 4.91
C LEU A 61 29.74 6.64 3.83
N LYS A 62 30.31 5.43 3.75
CA LYS A 62 31.35 5.10 2.76
C LYS A 62 30.78 4.69 1.40
N THR A 63 29.64 4.02 1.36
CA THR A 63 28.98 3.52 0.15
C THR A 63 27.87 4.42 -0.36
N ARG A 64 27.41 5.38 0.45
CA ARG A 64 26.22 6.22 0.21
C ARG A 64 24.91 5.44 -0.01
N VAL A 65 24.86 4.17 0.44
CA VAL A 65 23.69 3.29 0.34
C VAL A 65 23.26 2.89 1.74
N SER A 66 21.99 3.09 2.08
CA SER A 66 21.43 2.77 3.41
C SER A 66 20.94 1.32 3.53
N TYR A 67 20.67 0.66 2.40
CA TYR A 67 19.99 -0.64 2.30
C TYR A 67 18.61 -0.64 2.97
N LYS A 68 17.92 0.48 2.88
CA LYS A 68 16.56 0.66 3.37
C LYS A 68 15.69 1.31 2.31
N ILE A 69 14.45 0.88 2.22
CA ILE A 69 13.40 1.55 1.46
C ILE A 69 12.24 1.88 2.39
N GLY A 70 11.53 2.96 2.09
CA GLY A 70 10.33 3.34 2.80
C GLY A 70 9.08 2.93 2.04
N LEU A 71 8.04 2.53 2.78
CA LEU A 71 6.66 2.42 2.29
C LEU A 71 5.78 3.29 3.17
N ILE A 72 5.19 4.33 2.59
CA ILE A 72 4.28 5.25 3.29
C ILE A 72 2.86 4.99 2.79
N VAL A 73 1.97 4.69 3.72
CA VAL A 73 0.57 4.36 3.43
C VAL A 73 -0.37 5.17 4.32
N PRO A 74 -1.61 5.43 3.86
CA PRO A 74 -2.56 6.21 4.62
C PRO A 74 -3.16 5.48 5.82
N ASP A 75 -3.29 4.14 5.78
CA ASP A 75 -3.86 3.36 6.89
C ASP A 75 -3.32 1.93 6.91
N ILE A 76 -2.43 1.62 7.88
CA ILE A 76 -1.89 0.27 8.06
C ILE A 76 -2.90 -0.74 8.58
N THR A 77 -4.08 -0.30 9.02
CA THR A 77 -5.14 -1.20 9.48
C THR A 77 -6.01 -1.71 8.33
N ASN A 78 -5.92 -1.06 7.15
CA ASN A 78 -6.57 -1.54 5.94
C ASN A 78 -5.74 -2.67 5.30
N PRO A 79 -6.29 -3.91 5.18
CA PRO A 79 -5.59 -5.05 4.59
C PRO A 79 -5.06 -4.83 3.17
N PHE A 80 -5.67 -3.92 2.41
CA PHE A 80 -5.17 -3.51 1.10
C PHE A 80 -3.69 -3.10 1.17
N PHE A 81 -3.34 -2.20 2.08
CA PHE A 81 -1.97 -1.71 2.21
C PHE A 81 -1.02 -2.71 2.86
N THR A 82 -1.51 -3.55 3.78
CA THR A 82 -0.64 -4.57 4.42
C THR A 82 -0.27 -5.70 3.47
N ASN A 83 -1.16 -6.07 2.54
CA ASN A 83 -0.85 -7.03 1.48
C ASN A 83 0.15 -6.45 0.45
N ILE A 84 0.03 -5.16 0.12
CA ILE A 84 1.02 -4.44 -0.70
C ILE A 84 2.38 -4.44 0.02
N ALA A 85 2.39 -4.12 1.33
CA ALA A 85 3.62 -4.11 2.12
C ALA A 85 4.31 -5.48 2.11
N ARG A 86 3.56 -6.57 2.13
CA ARG A 86 4.11 -7.92 2.01
C ARG A 86 4.81 -8.14 0.66
N GLY A 87 4.18 -7.73 -0.45
CA GLY A 87 4.79 -7.82 -1.78
C GLY A 87 6.06 -6.98 -1.91
N VAL A 88 6.05 -5.77 -1.34
CA VAL A 88 7.25 -4.90 -1.29
C VAL A 88 8.36 -5.52 -0.47
N GLU A 89 8.04 -6.07 0.70
CA GLU A 89 9.01 -6.66 1.63
C GLU A 89 9.73 -7.86 1.02
N ASP A 90 9.00 -8.76 0.36
CA ASP A 90 9.58 -9.94 -0.27
C ASP A 90 10.61 -9.55 -1.35
N VAL A 91 10.30 -8.57 -2.20
CA VAL A 91 11.24 -8.07 -3.21
C VAL A 91 12.41 -7.32 -2.57
N ALA A 92 12.16 -6.49 -1.55
CA ALA A 92 13.21 -5.76 -0.83
C ALA A 92 14.21 -6.72 -0.15
N SER A 93 13.69 -7.74 0.53
CA SER A 93 14.48 -8.77 1.20
C SER A 93 15.37 -9.54 0.22
N ALA A 94 14.85 -9.89 -0.96
CA ALA A 94 15.62 -10.54 -2.03
C ALA A 94 16.80 -9.67 -2.52
N HIS A 95 16.69 -8.34 -2.41
CA HIS A 95 17.76 -7.38 -2.72
C HIS A 95 18.61 -6.99 -1.50
N ASN A 96 18.44 -7.66 -0.35
CA ASN A 96 19.10 -7.33 0.93
C ASN A 96 18.76 -5.93 1.46
N TYR A 97 17.56 -5.43 1.19
CA TYR A 97 17.03 -4.19 1.73
C TYR A 97 16.03 -4.47 2.85
N SER A 98 15.98 -3.56 3.83
CA SER A 98 14.96 -3.56 4.88
C SER A 98 13.85 -2.57 4.52
N LEU A 99 12.60 -2.94 4.81
CA LEU A 99 11.43 -2.08 4.64
C LEU A 99 11.18 -1.25 5.91
N ILE A 100 10.95 0.05 5.75
CA ILE A 100 10.46 0.96 6.80
C ILE A 100 9.03 1.34 6.44
N LEU A 101 8.08 0.99 7.31
CA LEU A 101 6.67 1.32 7.11
C LEU A 101 6.30 2.59 7.86
N GLY A 102 5.68 3.54 7.16
CA GLY A 102 5.11 4.77 7.71
C GLY A 102 3.60 4.83 7.50
N ASN A 103 2.87 5.28 8.53
CA ASN A 103 1.42 5.42 8.52
C ASN A 103 1.01 6.88 8.68
N THR A 104 0.33 7.44 7.67
CA THR A 104 -0.01 8.87 7.66
C THR A 104 -1.36 9.20 8.29
N ASP A 105 -2.28 8.23 8.42
CA ASP A 105 -3.67 8.48 8.85
C ASP A 105 -4.41 9.53 7.98
N GLU A 106 -4.08 9.63 6.69
CA GLU A 106 -4.53 10.70 5.77
C GLU A 106 -4.12 12.12 6.22
N ASP A 107 -3.12 12.25 7.11
CA ASP A 107 -2.61 13.53 7.61
C ASP A 107 -1.39 13.98 6.77
N PRO A 108 -1.49 15.10 5.99
CA PRO A 108 -0.39 15.61 5.18
C PRO A 108 0.84 16.01 6.00
N GLU A 109 0.65 16.45 7.25
CA GLU A 109 1.78 16.83 8.11
C GLU A 109 2.55 15.60 8.62
N LYS A 110 1.87 14.46 8.83
CA LYS A 110 2.56 13.20 9.09
C LYS A 110 3.31 12.71 7.86
N GLU A 111 2.68 12.79 6.68
CA GLU A 111 3.32 12.42 5.42
C GLU A 111 4.61 13.23 5.21
N LYS A 112 4.55 14.54 5.38
CA LYS A 112 5.70 15.44 5.29
C LYS A 112 6.84 15.04 6.22
N LYS A 113 6.54 14.68 7.47
CA LYS A 113 7.55 14.20 8.44
C LYS A 113 8.22 12.92 7.96
N TYR A 114 7.47 11.95 7.43
CA TYR A 114 8.04 10.74 6.87
C TYR A 114 8.93 11.03 5.65
N LEU A 115 8.50 11.90 4.75
CA LEU A 115 9.30 12.31 3.60
C LEU A 115 10.63 12.95 4.05
N GLN A 116 10.62 13.82 5.05
CA GLN A 116 11.83 14.43 5.60
C GLN A 116 12.81 13.42 6.21
N LEU A 117 12.30 12.37 6.89
CA LEU A 117 13.13 11.29 7.40
C LEU A 117 13.85 10.53 6.27
N LEU A 118 13.20 10.40 5.12
CA LEU A 118 13.76 9.72 3.96
C LEU A 118 14.75 10.61 3.20
N GLU A 119 14.46 11.92 3.08
CA GLU A 119 15.40 12.91 2.51
C GLU A 119 16.72 12.97 3.28
N SER A 120 16.70 12.77 4.59
CA SER A 120 17.91 12.72 5.44
C SER A 120 18.81 11.50 5.16
N LYS A 121 18.61 10.79 4.04
CA LYS A 121 19.36 9.59 3.59
C LYS A 121 19.24 8.38 4.53
N GLN A 122 18.17 8.29 5.26
CA GLN A 122 17.86 7.12 6.07
C GLN A 122 17.22 5.99 5.24
N ALA A 123 16.78 6.30 4.01
CA ALA A 123 16.37 5.32 3.00
C ALA A 123 16.90 5.70 1.62
N ASP A 124 17.08 4.71 0.74
CA ASP A 124 17.62 4.90 -0.61
C ASP A 124 16.50 5.20 -1.61
N GLY A 125 15.27 4.79 -1.31
CA GLY A 125 14.08 5.00 -2.11
C GLY A 125 12.79 4.90 -1.31
N LEU A 126 11.69 5.30 -1.93
CA LEU A 126 10.37 5.42 -1.32
C LEU A 126 9.28 4.91 -2.23
N ILE A 127 8.36 4.14 -1.66
CA ILE A 127 7.07 3.80 -2.25
C ILE A 127 6.01 4.49 -1.40
N ILE A 128 5.05 5.20 -2.02
CA ILE A 128 4.08 6.02 -1.31
C ILE A 128 2.68 5.92 -1.91
N ALA A 129 1.67 5.75 -1.05
CA ALA A 129 0.29 6.11 -1.33
C ALA A 129 0.03 7.48 -0.70
N VAL A 130 0.05 8.53 -1.51
CA VAL A 130 -0.03 9.93 -1.02
C VAL A 130 -1.35 10.24 -0.36
N THR A 131 -1.37 11.20 0.57
CA THR A 131 -2.63 11.70 1.14
C THR A 131 -3.40 12.53 0.11
N ALA A 132 -4.70 12.71 0.30
CA ALA A 132 -5.57 13.44 -0.65
C ALA A 132 -5.16 14.90 -0.88
N ARG A 133 -4.34 15.49 -0.01
CA ARG A 133 -3.98 16.91 0.00
C ARG A 133 -2.51 17.20 -0.30
N SER A 134 -1.75 16.20 -0.74
CA SER A 134 -0.28 16.32 -0.81
C SER A 134 0.27 16.83 -2.14
N HIS A 135 -0.53 17.02 -3.19
CA HIS A 135 -0.04 17.39 -4.51
C HIS A 135 0.82 18.67 -4.52
N GLU A 136 0.38 19.75 -3.89
CA GLU A 136 1.12 21.02 -3.85
C GLU A 136 2.45 20.88 -3.11
N TYR A 137 2.44 20.14 -2.00
CA TYR A 137 3.64 19.93 -1.20
C TYR A 137 4.67 19.08 -1.97
N LEU A 138 4.23 17.99 -2.60
CA LEU A 138 5.11 17.12 -3.38
C LEU A 138 5.75 17.85 -4.55
N GLN A 139 5.05 18.79 -5.21
CA GLN A 139 5.62 19.64 -6.25
C GLN A 139 6.74 20.55 -5.74
N SER A 140 6.71 20.94 -4.46
CA SER A 140 7.73 21.79 -3.84
C SER A 140 8.98 21.05 -3.39
N LEU A 141 8.94 19.71 -3.32
CA LEU A 141 10.08 18.90 -2.91
C LEU A 141 11.07 18.68 -4.06
N PRO A 142 12.36 18.55 -3.77
CA PRO A 142 13.37 18.16 -4.76
C PRO A 142 13.25 16.65 -5.09
N ILE A 143 12.06 16.21 -5.45
CA ILE A 143 11.69 14.79 -5.68
C ILE A 143 12.58 14.13 -6.74
N GLN A 144 13.13 14.93 -7.66
CA GLN A 144 13.99 14.49 -8.76
C GLN A 144 15.25 13.73 -8.30
N HIS A 145 15.63 13.84 -7.03
CA HIS A 145 16.79 13.16 -6.45
C HIS A 145 16.42 11.88 -5.67
N LEU A 146 15.15 11.68 -5.39
CA LEU A 146 14.65 10.48 -4.70
C LEU A 146 14.23 9.42 -5.72
N ALA A 147 14.51 8.16 -5.43
CA ALA A 147 13.85 7.08 -6.13
C ALA A 147 12.46 6.94 -5.50
N LEU A 148 11.44 7.50 -6.16
CA LEU A 148 10.07 7.56 -5.67
C LEU A 148 9.15 6.80 -6.61
N ILE A 149 8.29 5.97 -6.04
CA ILE A 149 7.23 5.25 -6.72
C ILE A 149 5.91 5.58 -6.03
N SER A 150 4.89 5.92 -6.79
CA SER A 150 3.54 6.08 -6.29
C SER A 150 2.75 4.78 -6.44
N ILE A 151 1.92 4.47 -5.45
CA ILE A 151 0.98 3.35 -5.49
C ILE A 151 -0.44 3.83 -5.24
N ASP A 152 -1.42 3.13 -5.83
CA ASP A 152 -2.85 3.41 -5.65
C ASP A 152 -3.28 4.79 -6.15
N ARG A 153 -2.57 5.85 -5.77
CA ARG A 153 -2.86 7.26 -6.11
C ARG A 153 -1.80 7.78 -7.06
N SER A 154 -2.20 8.07 -8.30
CA SER A 154 -1.29 8.44 -9.36
C SER A 154 -0.55 9.75 -9.08
N LEU A 155 0.76 9.72 -9.29
CA LEU A 155 1.65 10.89 -9.38
C LEU A 155 2.34 10.92 -10.76
N PHE A 156 1.79 10.23 -11.74
CA PHE A 156 2.39 10.10 -13.06
C PHE A 156 2.55 11.45 -13.75
N ASP A 157 1.59 12.35 -13.59
CA ASP A 157 1.64 13.72 -14.14
C ASP A 157 2.80 14.56 -13.55
N LEU A 158 3.34 14.16 -12.41
CA LEU A 158 4.54 14.75 -11.80
C LEU A 158 5.83 14.06 -12.26
N GLY A 159 5.77 13.13 -13.21
CA GLY A 159 6.91 12.38 -13.69
C GLY A 159 7.39 11.27 -12.75
N ILE A 160 6.51 10.76 -11.89
CA ILE A 160 6.80 9.71 -10.90
C ILE A 160 6.21 8.39 -11.40
N ASP A 161 6.99 7.31 -11.29
CA ASP A 161 6.49 5.96 -11.57
C ASP A 161 5.28 5.67 -10.70
N THR A 162 4.24 5.09 -11.31
CA THR A 162 2.99 4.80 -10.64
C THR A 162 2.58 3.35 -10.88
N VAL A 163 2.13 2.67 -9.83
CA VAL A 163 1.49 1.35 -9.91
C VAL A 163 0.11 1.43 -9.29
N MET A 164 -0.91 1.12 -10.06
CA MET A 164 -2.31 1.15 -9.66
C MET A 164 -3.11 0.07 -10.36
N VAL A 165 -4.40 0.00 -10.09
CA VAL A 165 -5.33 -0.88 -10.81
C VAL A 165 -6.23 -0.08 -11.74
N ASP A 166 -6.91 -0.77 -12.66
CA ASP A 166 -8.00 -0.18 -13.44
C ASP A 166 -9.27 -0.08 -12.58
N ASN A 167 -9.29 0.98 -11.75
CA ASN A 167 -10.40 1.28 -10.85
C ASN A 167 -11.72 1.50 -11.58
N ARG A 168 -11.65 2.16 -12.76
CA ARG A 168 -12.83 2.49 -13.59
C ARG A 168 -13.45 1.21 -14.14
N ALA A 169 -12.65 0.33 -14.73
CA ALA A 169 -13.15 -0.94 -15.25
C ALA A 169 -13.69 -1.84 -14.14
N GLY A 170 -13.01 -1.90 -12.99
CA GLY A 170 -13.47 -2.67 -11.83
C GLY A 170 -14.85 -2.21 -11.34
N ALA A 171 -15.02 -0.91 -11.10
CA ALA A 171 -16.29 -0.35 -10.66
C ALA A 171 -17.40 -0.59 -11.70
N ARG A 172 -17.12 -0.34 -12.99
CA ARG A 172 -18.06 -0.61 -14.06
C ARG A 172 -18.51 -2.07 -14.07
N THR A 173 -17.59 -3.02 -13.92
CA THR A 173 -17.89 -4.46 -13.89
C THR A 173 -18.80 -4.81 -12.71
N ALA A 174 -18.57 -4.27 -11.52
CA ALA A 174 -19.41 -4.51 -10.36
C ALA A 174 -20.85 -4.00 -10.57
N ILE A 175 -20.96 -2.78 -11.11
CA ILE A 175 -22.28 -2.16 -11.34
C ILE A 175 -23.05 -2.86 -12.47
N GLU A 176 -22.39 -3.20 -13.58
CA GLU A 176 -22.99 -3.99 -14.66
C GLU A 176 -23.49 -5.36 -14.14
N HIS A 177 -22.75 -6.01 -13.25
CA HIS A 177 -23.19 -7.24 -12.59
C HIS A 177 -24.46 -7.03 -11.76
N LEU A 178 -24.52 -5.99 -10.92
CA LEU A 178 -25.74 -5.69 -10.15
C LEU A 178 -26.93 -5.36 -11.07
N ILE A 179 -26.69 -4.64 -12.17
CA ILE A 179 -27.72 -4.34 -13.17
C ILE A 179 -28.23 -5.62 -13.86
N ALA A 180 -27.33 -6.56 -14.19
CA ALA A 180 -27.69 -7.86 -14.77
C ALA A 180 -28.55 -8.70 -13.80
N LEU A 181 -28.38 -8.52 -12.50
CA LEU A 181 -29.24 -9.10 -11.45
C LEU A 181 -30.57 -8.32 -11.26
N GLY A 182 -30.89 -7.33 -12.11
CA GLY A 182 -32.15 -6.60 -12.11
C GLY A 182 -32.18 -5.37 -11.21
N HIS A 183 -31.08 -5.02 -10.53
CA HIS A 183 -31.04 -3.79 -9.75
C HIS A 183 -31.00 -2.57 -10.69
N ARG A 184 -31.83 -1.57 -10.37
CA ARG A 184 -31.91 -0.30 -11.12
C ARG A 184 -31.66 0.91 -10.22
N ARG A 185 -31.92 0.79 -8.92
CA ARG A 185 -31.54 1.77 -7.91
C ARG A 185 -30.38 1.21 -7.09
N ILE A 186 -29.17 1.63 -7.44
CA ILE A 186 -27.92 1.16 -6.84
C ILE A 186 -27.32 2.33 -6.08
N GLY A 187 -27.24 2.21 -4.75
CA GLY A 187 -26.59 3.21 -3.90
C GLY A 187 -25.07 3.04 -3.94
N LEU A 188 -24.35 4.15 -3.99
CA LEU A 188 -22.90 4.20 -3.97
C LEU A 188 -22.43 4.86 -2.68
N VAL A 189 -21.53 4.21 -1.93
CA VAL A 189 -20.79 4.86 -0.84
C VAL A 189 -19.36 5.09 -1.30
N THR A 190 -19.01 6.36 -1.51
CA THR A 190 -17.69 6.75 -2.04
C THR A 190 -16.70 7.03 -0.91
N GLY A 191 -15.40 7.02 -1.22
CA GLY A 191 -14.33 7.53 -0.38
C GLY A 191 -14.19 9.06 -0.47
N ILE A 192 -13.04 9.55 -0.02
CA ILE A 192 -12.66 10.98 -0.10
C ILE A 192 -12.59 11.40 -1.57
N ARG A 193 -13.25 12.51 -1.92
CA ARG A 193 -13.19 13.08 -3.27
C ARG A 193 -11.80 13.68 -3.56
N GLY A 194 -11.46 13.74 -4.84
CA GLY A 194 -10.20 14.31 -5.29
C GLY A 194 -9.01 13.35 -5.29
N ILE A 195 -9.19 12.07 -4.95
CA ILE A 195 -8.17 11.04 -5.11
C ILE A 195 -8.54 10.11 -6.29
N ALA A 196 -7.52 9.73 -7.06
CA ALA A 196 -7.72 8.98 -8.30
C ALA A 196 -8.61 7.73 -8.15
N PRO A 197 -8.41 6.82 -7.17
CA PRO A 197 -9.27 5.65 -7.01
C PRO A 197 -10.75 6.01 -6.82
N THR A 198 -11.05 7.04 -6.02
CA THR A 198 -12.44 7.48 -5.79
C THR A 198 -13.07 8.02 -7.06
N GLU A 199 -12.37 8.90 -7.78
CA GLU A 199 -12.90 9.52 -9.00
C GLU A 199 -13.04 8.49 -10.13
N GLU A 200 -12.07 7.61 -10.31
CA GLU A 200 -12.14 6.55 -11.33
C GLU A 200 -13.27 5.55 -11.04
N ARG A 201 -13.45 5.12 -9.77
CA ARG A 201 -14.56 4.23 -9.39
C ARG A 201 -15.92 4.90 -9.54
N LEU A 202 -16.03 6.19 -9.20
CA LEU A 202 -17.26 6.96 -9.45
C LEU A 202 -17.56 7.06 -10.94
N LEU A 203 -16.56 7.30 -11.78
CA LEU A 203 -16.72 7.34 -13.22
C LEU A 203 -17.21 5.97 -13.76
N GLY A 204 -16.60 4.86 -13.31
CA GLY A 204 -17.03 3.51 -13.67
C GLY A 204 -18.48 3.20 -13.27
N TYR A 205 -18.91 3.66 -12.07
CA TYR A 205 -20.31 3.57 -11.63
C TYR A 205 -21.26 4.34 -12.58
N THR A 206 -20.92 5.59 -12.88
CA THR A 206 -21.73 6.47 -13.73
C THR A 206 -21.88 5.88 -15.14
N GLU A 207 -20.77 5.46 -15.74
CA GLU A 207 -20.77 4.87 -17.08
C GLU A 207 -21.58 3.58 -17.19
N ALA A 208 -21.52 2.73 -16.16
CA ALA A 208 -22.31 1.52 -16.14
C ALA A 208 -23.82 1.81 -16.12
N LEU A 209 -24.26 2.80 -15.32
CA LEU A 209 -25.65 3.22 -15.28
C LEU A 209 -26.09 3.81 -16.63
N GLU A 210 -25.34 4.76 -17.17
CA GLU A 210 -25.63 5.45 -18.43
C GLU A 210 -25.71 4.46 -19.60
N LYS A 211 -24.77 3.53 -19.71
CA LYS A 211 -24.74 2.46 -20.71
C LYS A 211 -26.02 1.62 -20.70
N HIS A 212 -26.66 1.47 -19.56
CA HIS A 212 -27.89 0.70 -19.40
C HIS A 212 -29.16 1.57 -19.33
N GLY A 213 -29.06 2.85 -19.70
CA GLY A 213 -30.19 3.77 -19.74
C GLY A 213 -30.76 4.12 -18.36
N ILE A 214 -29.93 4.00 -17.28
CA ILE A 214 -30.31 4.34 -15.92
C ILE A 214 -29.77 5.72 -15.62
N ALA A 215 -30.62 6.67 -15.25
CA ALA A 215 -30.19 8.00 -14.85
C ALA A 215 -29.40 7.96 -13.55
N VAL A 216 -28.30 8.71 -13.51
CA VAL A 216 -27.52 8.89 -12.28
C VAL A 216 -28.30 9.79 -11.33
N ASP A 217 -28.68 9.24 -10.18
CA ASP A 217 -29.39 9.98 -9.12
C ASP A 217 -28.36 10.42 -8.04
N PRO A 218 -28.05 11.72 -7.89
CA PRO A 218 -27.10 12.19 -6.90
C PRO A 218 -27.49 11.81 -5.46
N ALA A 219 -28.78 11.60 -5.17
CA ALA A 219 -29.24 11.17 -3.85
C ALA A 219 -28.76 9.73 -3.50
N LEU A 220 -28.41 8.94 -4.50
CA LEU A 220 -27.85 7.60 -4.32
C LEU A 220 -26.33 7.58 -4.14
N ILE A 221 -25.67 8.74 -4.06
CA ILE A 221 -24.22 8.85 -3.87
C ILE A 221 -23.92 9.44 -2.51
N ALA A 222 -23.51 8.61 -1.56
CA ALA A 222 -23.11 9.04 -0.22
C ALA A 222 -21.58 9.20 -0.16
N VAL A 223 -21.10 10.41 0.10
CA VAL A 223 -19.67 10.69 0.27
C VAL A 223 -19.24 10.42 1.71
N SER A 224 -18.20 9.61 1.90
CA SER A 224 -17.73 9.21 3.22
C SER A 224 -16.20 9.02 3.22
N TYR A 225 -15.67 8.07 3.97
CA TYR A 225 -14.25 7.76 4.08
C TYR A 225 -14.03 6.24 4.19
N ALA A 226 -12.90 5.74 3.70
CA ALA A 226 -12.57 4.32 3.58
C ALA A 226 -12.24 3.69 4.95
N ARG A 227 -13.24 3.53 5.80
CA ARG A 227 -13.22 2.86 7.11
C ARG A 227 -14.60 2.32 7.44
N VAL A 228 -14.68 1.42 8.42
CA VAL A 228 -15.95 0.83 8.89
C VAL A 228 -16.99 1.90 9.21
N GLY A 229 -16.64 2.92 10.02
CA GLY A 229 -17.56 4.02 10.34
C GLY A 229 -18.01 4.85 9.13
N GLY A 230 -17.18 4.92 8.07
CA GLY A 230 -17.57 5.57 6.83
C GLY A 230 -18.63 4.76 6.07
N GLY A 231 -18.48 3.44 6.02
CA GLY A 231 -19.50 2.53 5.47
C GLY A 231 -20.80 2.58 6.24
N GLU A 232 -20.74 2.59 7.58
CA GLU A 232 -21.90 2.72 8.46
C GLU A 232 -22.68 4.02 8.17
N ARG A 233 -21.99 5.17 8.12
CA ARG A 233 -22.60 6.48 7.82
C ARG A 233 -23.23 6.50 6.43
N GLY A 234 -22.50 6.06 5.40
CA GLY A 234 -22.99 6.07 4.02
C GLY A 234 -24.19 5.15 3.82
N ALA A 235 -24.14 3.93 4.39
CA ALA A 235 -25.27 3.01 4.34
C ALA A 235 -26.50 3.57 5.08
N MET A 236 -26.32 4.16 6.26
CA MET A 236 -27.40 4.79 7.02
C MET A 236 -28.09 5.91 6.21
N GLN A 237 -27.30 6.76 5.54
CA GLN A 237 -27.85 7.83 4.67
C GLN A 237 -28.70 7.25 3.54
N LEU A 238 -28.20 6.22 2.85
CA LEU A 238 -28.87 5.63 1.70
C LEU A 238 -30.12 4.82 2.08
N LEU A 239 -30.07 4.11 3.22
CA LEU A 239 -31.21 3.34 3.72
C LEU A 239 -32.35 4.20 4.29
N ALA A 240 -32.06 5.44 4.69
CA ALA A 240 -33.03 6.40 5.17
C ALA A 240 -33.84 7.09 4.05
N LEU A 241 -33.48 6.89 2.77
CA LEU A 241 -34.23 7.45 1.65
C LEU A 241 -35.63 6.84 1.59
N GLU A 242 -36.64 7.64 1.32
CA GLU A 242 -38.03 7.18 1.13
C GLU A 242 -38.11 6.07 0.04
N ASN A 243 -37.44 6.31 -1.07
CA ASN A 243 -37.23 5.33 -2.12
C ASN A 243 -35.79 4.80 -2.03
N ARG A 244 -35.55 3.86 -1.13
CA ARG A 244 -34.20 3.34 -0.86
C ARG A 244 -33.64 2.55 -2.05
N PRO A 245 -32.31 2.45 -2.19
CA PRO A 245 -31.70 1.56 -3.19
C PRO A 245 -32.00 0.08 -2.88
N THR A 246 -31.98 -0.76 -3.92
CA THR A 246 -32.12 -2.21 -3.80
C THR A 246 -30.77 -2.93 -3.71
N ALA A 247 -29.68 -2.22 -4.03
CA ALA A 247 -28.32 -2.69 -3.91
C ALA A 247 -27.40 -1.54 -3.47
N LEU A 248 -26.34 -1.86 -2.75
CA LEU A 248 -25.27 -0.94 -2.38
C LEU A 248 -23.96 -1.36 -3.01
N PHE A 249 -23.17 -0.40 -3.44
CA PHE A 249 -21.80 -0.58 -3.86
C PHE A 249 -20.87 0.24 -2.95
N MET A 250 -19.96 -0.45 -2.24
CA MET A 250 -18.96 0.17 -1.39
C MET A 250 -17.65 0.30 -2.14
N MET A 251 -17.07 1.50 -2.15
CA MET A 251 -15.80 1.74 -2.83
C MET A 251 -14.56 1.17 -2.09
N ASP A 252 -14.75 0.54 -0.93
CA ASP A 252 -13.66 -0.07 -0.13
C ASP A 252 -14.25 -1.21 0.70
N GLY A 253 -13.48 -2.28 0.90
CA GLY A 253 -13.94 -3.46 1.62
C GLY A 253 -14.18 -3.21 3.10
N THR A 254 -13.44 -2.29 3.74
CA THR A 254 -13.69 -1.96 5.15
C THR A 254 -15.02 -1.24 5.33
N MET A 255 -15.44 -0.45 4.33
CA MET A 255 -16.78 0.17 4.33
C MET A 255 -17.90 -0.88 4.25
N ALA A 256 -17.68 -2.01 3.57
CA ALA A 256 -18.67 -3.08 3.48
C ALA A 256 -19.01 -3.68 4.85
N ILE A 257 -18.06 -3.74 5.77
CA ILE A 257 -18.31 -4.17 7.16
C ILE A 257 -19.32 -3.22 7.83
N GLY A 258 -19.10 -1.92 7.74
CA GLY A 258 -20.00 -0.91 8.32
C GLY A 258 -21.39 -0.93 7.68
N ALA A 259 -21.44 -1.16 6.35
CA ALA A 259 -22.71 -1.29 5.64
C ALA A 259 -23.50 -2.53 6.10
N LEU A 260 -22.86 -3.70 6.23
CA LEU A 260 -23.50 -4.91 6.73
C LEU A 260 -24.02 -4.74 8.17
N GLN A 261 -23.23 -4.09 9.04
CA GLN A 261 -23.67 -3.79 10.39
C GLN A 261 -24.91 -2.88 10.41
N THR A 262 -24.96 -1.89 9.52
CA THR A 262 -26.09 -0.98 9.40
C THR A 262 -27.33 -1.68 8.84
N ILE A 263 -27.17 -2.50 7.81
CA ILE A 263 -28.25 -3.33 7.24
C ILE A 263 -28.87 -4.20 8.33
N ALA A 264 -28.04 -4.93 9.08
CA ALA A 264 -28.51 -5.80 10.16
C ALA A 264 -29.21 -5.01 11.31
N LYS A 265 -28.64 -3.87 11.74
CA LYS A 265 -29.25 -2.99 12.77
C LYS A 265 -30.58 -2.41 12.31
N SER A 266 -30.79 -2.25 11.00
CA SER A 266 -32.06 -1.77 10.42
C SER A 266 -33.10 -2.88 10.26
N GLY A 267 -32.81 -4.11 10.69
CA GLY A 267 -33.70 -5.26 10.54
C GLY A 267 -33.83 -5.79 9.09
N LEU A 268 -32.91 -5.36 8.22
CA LEU A 268 -32.86 -5.78 6.82
C LEU A 268 -31.91 -6.98 6.65
N ARG A 269 -32.17 -7.81 5.65
CA ARG A 269 -31.34 -8.94 5.29
C ARG A 269 -30.55 -8.65 4.02
N CYS A 270 -29.30 -9.04 4.01
CA CYS A 270 -28.46 -9.05 2.83
C CYS A 270 -28.27 -10.50 2.38
N PRO A 271 -28.59 -10.85 1.12
CA PRO A 271 -29.00 -9.98 0.01
C PRO A 271 -30.51 -9.79 -0.19
N GLU A 272 -31.39 -10.45 0.60
CA GLU A 272 -32.82 -10.57 0.33
C GLU A 272 -33.56 -9.23 0.26
N ASP A 273 -33.23 -8.29 1.17
CA ASP A 273 -33.86 -6.98 1.26
C ASP A 273 -33.01 -5.89 0.62
N ILE A 274 -31.68 -6.09 0.61
CA ILE A 274 -30.71 -5.20 -0.02
C ILE A 274 -29.43 -5.97 -0.39
N ALA A 275 -29.06 -5.94 -1.67
CA ALA A 275 -27.83 -6.55 -2.15
C ALA A 275 -26.61 -5.68 -1.82
N LEU A 276 -25.41 -6.27 -1.74
CA LEU A 276 -24.15 -5.58 -1.47
C LEU A 276 -23.04 -6.11 -2.37
N ALA A 277 -22.26 -5.19 -2.94
CA ALA A 277 -20.97 -5.46 -3.57
C ALA A 277 -19.94 -4.41 -3.12
N CYS A 278 -18.65 -4.73 -3.16
CA CYS A 278 -17.60 -3.80 -2.77
C CYS A 278 -16.31 -4.00 -3.57
N PHE A 279 -15.40 -3.03 -3.46
CA PHE A 279 -13.99 -3.22 -3.77
C PHE A 279 -13.30 -3.96 -2.62
N ASP A 280 -12.18 -4.59 -2.94
CA ASP A 280 -11.25 -5.34 -2.10
C ASP A 280 -11.77 -6.71 -1.64
N ASP A 281 -11.02 -7.76 -1.97
CA ASP A 281 -11.24 -9.11 -1.44
C ASP A 281 -10.29 -9.35 -0.26
N PHE A 282 -10.85 -9.35 0.93
CA PHE A 282 -10.12 -9.72 2.13
C PHE A 282 -10.46 -11.15 2.55
N THR A 283 -9.54 -11.82 3.22
CA THR A 283 -9.72 -13.22 3.66
C THR A 283 -11.05 -13.44 4.39
N TRP A 284 -11.50 -12.47 5.19
CA TRP A 284 -12.76 -12.56 5.92
C TRP A 284 -14.00 -12.39 5.04
N ALA A 285 -13.91 -11.74 3.87
CA ALA A 285 -15.03 -11.55 2.95
C ALA A 285 -15.59 -12.90 2.43
N ALA A 286 -14.72 -13.90 2.32
CA ALA A 286 -15.09 -15.26 1.88
C ALA A 286 -15.72 -16.12 2.99
N VAL A 287 -15.65 -15.70 4.26
CA VAL A 287 -16.17 -16.47 5.42
C VAL A 287 -17.27 -15.73 6.19
N MET A 288 -17.60 -14.51 5.80
CA MET A 288 -18.73 -13.76 6.36
C MET A 288 -20.08 -14.37 5.93
N GLN A 289 -21.14 -13.95 6.58
CA GLN A 289 -22.53 -14.28 6.18
C GLN A 289 -23.31 -12.97 6.02
N PRO A 290 -23.73 -12.68 4.77
CA PRO A 290 -23.41 -13.39 3.52
C PRO A 290 -21.96 -13.22 3.10
N ARG A 291 -21.39 -14.16 2.31
CA ARG A 291 -20.08 -14.03 1.68
C ARG A 291 -20.13 -12.87 0.68
N LEU A 292 -19.15 -11.96 0.76
CA LEU A 292 -19.17 -10.73 -0.02
C LEU A 292 -18.78 -10.93 -1.49
N THR A 293 -19.59 -10.39 -2.40
CA THR A 293 -19.25 -10.18 -3.80
C THR A 293 -18.34 -8.96 -3.91
N VAL A 294 -17.17 -9.13 -4.52
CA VAL A 294 -16.11 -8.13 -4.47
C VAL A 294 -15.43 -7.93 -5.83
N ILE A 295 -14.83 -6.76 -6.01
CA ILE A 295 -13.80 -6.51 -7.02
C ILE A 295 -12.45 -6.75 -6.33
N ASP A 296 -11.80 -7.85 -6.67
CA ASP A 296 -10.47 -8.19 -6.16
C ASP A 296 -9.39 -7.39 -6.86
N GLN A 297 -8.45 -6.89 -6.07
CA GLN A 297 -7.27 -6.18 -6.52
C GLN A 297 -6.02 -7.06 -6.27
N PRO A 298 -5.09 -7.19 -7.23
CA PRO A 298 -3.87 -7.97 -7.06
C PRO A 298 -2.87 -7.23 -6.15
N THR A 299 -3.23 -7.04 -4.88
CA THR A 299 -2.52 -6.18 -3.93
C THR A 299 -1.07 -6.60 -3.71
N TYR A 300 -0.82 -7.91 -3.62
CA TYR A 300 0.54 -8.44 -3.50
C TYR A 300 1.38 -8.11 -4.75
N GLU A 301 0.81 -8.24 -5.94
CA GLU A 301 1.48 -7.91 -7.20
C GLU A 301 1.73 -6.41 -7.33
N ILE A 302 0.80 -5.54 -6.87
CA ILE A 302 1.04 -4.08 -6.78
C ILE A 302 2.32 -3.84 -5.98
N GLY A 303 2.48 -4.49 -4.83
CA GLY A 303 3.67 -4.40 -4.00
C GLY A 303 4.94 -4.83 -4.73
N GLN A 304 4.91 -5.99 -5.38
CA GLN A 304 6.06 -6.50 -6.12
C GLN A 304 6.47 -5.59 -7.29
N GLN A 305 5.51 -5.17 -8.12
CA GLN A 305 5.78 -4.28 -9.25
C GLN A 305 6.34 -2.93 -8.80
N SER A 306 5.82 -2.39 -7.71
CA SER A 306 6.30 -1.13 -7.14
C SER A 306 7.75 -1.24 -6.64
N ALA A 307 8.10 -2.34 -5.98
CA ALA A 307 9.46 -2.57 -5.53
C ALA A 307 10.42 -2.80 -6.69
N HIS A 308 10.03 -3.57 -7.72
CA HIS A 308 10.84 -3.75 -8.93
C HIS A 308 11.09 -2.41 -9.64
N LEU A 309 10.05 -1.58 -9.83
CA LEU A 309 10.21 -0.24 -10.39
C LEU A 309 11.15 0.62 -9.56
N LEU A 310 11.08 0.52 -8.22
CA LEU A 310 11.97 1.25 -7.33
C LEU A 310 13.42 0.83 -7.52
N PHE A 311 13.73 -0.47 -7.57
CA PHE A 311 15.08 -0.97 -7.79
C PHE A 311 15.62 -0.59 -9.17
N GLU A 312 14.80 -0.63 -10.22
CA GLU A 312 15.19 -0.11 -11.53
C GLU A 312 15.49 1.40 -11.48
N ARG A 313 14.69 2.18 -10.75
CA ARG A 313 14.90 3.63 -10.56
C ARG A 313 16.18 3.90 -9.77
N LEU A 314 16.52 3.09 -8.78
CA LEU A 314 17.77 3.18 -8.04
C LEU A 314 18.99 2.96 -8.95
N GLN A 315 18.89 2.04 -9.91
CA GLN A 315 19.96 1.77 -10.90
C GLN A 315 20.05 2.87 -11.96
N ASN A 316 18.93 3.42 -12.41
CA ASN A 316 18.87 4.46 -13.44
C ASN A 316 17.82 5.53 -13.10
N ARG A 317 18.24 6.57 -12.38
CA ARG A 317 17.37 7.66 -11.94
C ARG A 317 16.81 8.51 -13.07
N LYS A 318 17.43 8.48 -14.27
CA LYS A 318 17.05 9.30 -15.42
C LYS A 318 16.08 8.61 -16.39
N ARG A 319 15.71 7.34 -16.13
CA ARG A 319 14.75 6.67 -17.01
C ARG A 319 13.40 7.39 -17.02
N ALA A 320 12.69 7.31 -18.14
CA ALA A 320 11.34 7.86 -18.25
C ALA A 320 10.41 7.19 -17.20
N PRO A 321 9.45 7.95 -16.63
CA PRO A 321 8.45 7.40 -15.72
C PRO A 321 7.56 6.39 -16.44
N ARG A 322 7.05 5.40 -15.71
CA ARG A 322 6.09 4.41 -16.20
C ARG A 322 4.87 4.37 -15.29
N GLU A 323 3.70 4.23 -15.91
CA GLU A 323 2.47 3.89 -15.23
C GLU A 323 2.13 2.43 -15.51
N ILE A 324 1.94 1.63 -14.47
CA ILE A 324 1.49 0.24 -14.55
C ILE A 324 0.07 0.20 -13.98
N ARG A 325 -0.89 -0.26 -14.83
CA ARG A 325 -2.27 -0.51 -14.42
C ARG A 325 -2.54 -2.00 -14.45
N LEU A 326 -2.73 -2.60 -13.27
CA LEU A 326 -3.07 -3.99 -13.12
C LEU A 326 -4.59 -4.18 -13.26
N GLN A 327 -5.00 -5.35 -13.72
CA GLN A 327 -6.41 -5.68 -13.88
C GLN A 327 -7.01 -6.11 -12.56
N THR A 328 -8.29 -5.78 -12.36
CA THR A 328 -9.11 -6.25 -11.25
C THR A 328 -9.99 -7.42 -11.68
N GLN A 329 -10.48 -8.21 -10.74
CA GLN A 329 -11.36 -9.35 -11.00
C GLN A 329 -12.64 -9.28 -10.17
N LEU A 330 -13.81 -9.49 -10.80
CA LEU A 330 -15.05 -9.67 -10.06
C LEU A 330 -15.14 -11.09 -9.51
N ILE A 331 -15.30 -11.20 -8.19
CA ILE A 331 -15.54 -12.46 -7.49
C ILE A 331 -16.97 -12.45 -6.98
N VAL A 332 -17.83 -13.21 -7.66
CA VAL A 332 -19.27 -13.31 -7.33
C VAL A 332 -19.47 -14.26 -6.16
N ARG A 333 -20.16 -13.78 -5.12
CA ARG A 333 -20.55 -14.57 -3.94
C ARG A 333 -22.01 -14.29 -3.59
N GLU A 334 -22.41 -14.48 -2.33
CA GLU A 334 -23.81 -14.45 -1.90
C GLU A 334 -24.40 -13.04 -1.82
N SER A 335 -23.63 -12.06 -1.37
CA SER A 335 -24.14 -10.73 -0.95
C SER A 335 -24.81 -9.92 -2.07
N CYS A 336 -24.56 -10.25 -3.34
CA CYS A 336 -25.21 -9.59 -4.48
C CYS A 336 -26.56 -10.24 -4.88
N GLY A 337 -26.97 -11.36 -4.23
CA GLY A 337 -28.18 -12.07 -4.55
C GLY A 337 -28.11 -13.00 -5.77
N ALA A 338 -26.95 -13.19 -6.38
CA ALA A 338 -26.77 -14.09 -7.54
C ALA A 338 -27.13 -15.56 -7.21
N MET A 339 -27.01 -15.96 -5.95
CA MET A 339 -27.31 -17.32 -5.47
C MET A 339 -28.77 -17.52 -5.06
N LEU A 340 -29.60 -16.48 -5.10
CA LEU A 340 -31.04 -16.57 -4.79
C LEU A 340 -31.90 -16.89 -6.03
N ARG A 341 -31.29 -17.02 -7.20
CA ARG A 341 -31.96 -17.22 -8.51
C ARG A 341 -31.78 -18.61 -9.04
#